data_53130ea60e34e9afa7f2aa4d1d52f4ee
#
_entry.id   53130ea60e34e9afa7f2aa4d1d52f4ee
#
_cell.length_a   1.000
_cell.length_b   1.000
_cell.length_c   1.000
_cell.angle_alpha   90.00
_cell.angle_beta   90.00
_cell.angle_gamma   90.00
#
_symmetry.space_group_name_H-M   'P 1'
#
loop_
_entity.id
_entity.type
_entity.pdbx_description
1 polymer ?
#
loop_
_entity_poly.entity_id
_entity_poly.type
_entity_poly.pdbx_seq_one_letter_code
_entity_poly.pdbx_strand_id
1 'polypeptide(L)'
;NSWNCFSCNINEKQIREIADLMVSTGMKDAGYEYLNIDDCWQVGRDNEGNILVDEKNFPSGIKALADYIHSKGLKFGIYSCAGTLTCAGRPGSRGYQFQDARTYAEWGVDYLKYDWCFDEGQNPQAAYKTMSDALKASGRPIVFSICEWGNSQPWTWAKGIGHLWRTTGDIINAFKGINYWGGCGVVEIIDKNADLHKYAGPGHWNDPDMLQVGNGVLTMEENRSHFTMWCMLAAPLLAGNDIRKMDKETLGILTNKEVIAVNQDKLGKQGGRYMKVGEHEIWVKQLSNGEAAVCFFNRDEQPWNVETVLQKENLSFADVRFWEKEYKVRDLWKHKDIGSTKDKMQFDIP
;
A
#
# COMPACT_ATOMS: atom_id res chain seq x y z
N ASN A 1 -3.19 8.03 1.91
CA ASN A 1 -4.63 7.87 2.09
C ASN A 1 -5.06 8.37 3.45
N SER A 2 -6.26 8.95 3.55
CA SER A 2 -6.73 9.67 4.73
C SER A 2 -7.31 8.79 5.85
N TRP A 3 -7.62 7.51 5.58
CA TRP A 3 -8.44 6.71 6.50
C TRP A 3 -7.82 6.47 7.87
N ASN A 4 -6.62 5.90 7.91
CA ASN A 4 -6.04 5.39 9.16
C ASN A 4 -5.83 6.47 10.23
N CYS A 5 -5.51 7.69 9.81
CA CYS A 5 -5.29 8.80 10.73
C CYS A 5 -6.53 9.65 10.99
N PHE A 6 -7.41 9.81 10.00
CA PHE A 6 -8.49 10.79 10.07
C PHE A 6 -9.89 10.19 10.08
N SER A 7 -10.07 8.95 9.63
CA SER A 7 -11.40 8.36 9.42
C SER A 7 -12.31 9.35 8.66
N CYS A 8 -13.51 9.63 9.14
CA CYS A 8 -14.42 10.61 8.53
C CYS A 8 -14.11 12.10 8.89
N ASN A 9 -13.06 12.35 9.65
CA ASN A 9 -12.70 13.73 10.04
C ASN A 9 -11.75 14.35 9.00
N ILE A 10 -12.24 14.49 7.78
CA ILE A 10 -11.51 15.05 6.62
C ILE A 10 -12.20 16.30 6.09
N ASN A 11 -11.42 17.23 5.56
CA ASN A 11 -11.94 18.42 4.88
C ASN A 11 -10.95 18.92 3.82
N GLU A 12 -11.47 19.74 2.92
CA GLU A 12 -10.71 20.29 1.78
C GLU A 12 -9.42 21.00 2.20
N LYS A 13 -9.48 21.85 3.25
CA LYS A 13 -8.30 22.58 3.74
C LYS A 13 -7.18 21.65 4.15
N GLN A 14 -7.53 20.63 4.94
CA GLN A 14 -6.59 19.62 5.42
C GLN A 14 -5.94 18.85 4.26
N ILE A 15 -6.71 18.47 3.24
CA ILE A 15 -6.19 17.72 2.09
C ILE A 15 -5.27 18.59 1.24
N ARG A 16 -5.57 19.90 1.08
CA ARG A 16 -4.67 20.86 0.41
C ARG A 16 -3.36 21.03 1.16
N GLU A 17 -3.40 21.16 2.49
CA GLU A 17 -2.20 21.22 3.34
C GLU A 17 -1.33 19.96 3.18
N ILE A 18 -1.95 18.78 3.13
CA ILE A 18 -1.26 17.51 2.90
C ILE A 18 -0.61 17.49 1.52
N ALA A 19 -1.29 17.94 0.46
CA ALA A 19 -0.72 18.03 -0.87
C ALA A 19 0.53 18.92 -0.92
N ASP A 20 0.48 20.08 -0.26
CA ASP A 20 1.62 21.00 -0.16
C ASP A 20 2.81 20.36 0.58
N LEU A 21 2.54 19.63 1.66
CA LEU A 21 3.55 18.94 2.43
C LEU A 21 4.15 17.74 1.69
N MET A 22 3.39 16.98 0.92
CA MET A 22 3.94 15.91 0.08
C MET A 22 5.02 16.43 -0.87
N VAL A 23 4.86 17.66 -1.37
CA VAL A 23 5.87 18.32 -2.22
C VAL A 23 7.02 18.87 -1.38
N SER A 24 6.72 19.68 -0.36
CA SER A 24 7.75 20.45 0.36
C SER A 24 8.64 19.59 1.26
N THR A 25 8.17 18.41 1.72
CA THR A 25 8.96 17.46 2.52
C THR A 25 9.82 16.51 1.68
N GLY A 26 9.67 16.52 0.35
CA GLY A 26 10.38 15.60 -0.54
C GLY A 26 9.72 14.23 -0.69
N MET A 27 8.54 13.99 -0.14
CA MET A 27 7.81 12.72 -0.34
C MET A 27 7.50 12.49 -1.81
N LYS A 28 7.06 13.54 -2.54
CA LYS A 28 6.86 13.45 -3.99
C LYS A 28 8.13 13.02 -4.72
N ASP A 29 9.28 13.61 -4.37
CA ASP A 29 10.58 13.28 -4.98
C ASP A 29 11.08 11.87 -4.60
N ALA A 30 10.53 11.30 -3.53
CA ALA A 30 10.75 9.91 -3.12
C ALA A 30 9.83 8.93 -3.86
N GLY A 31 8.83 9.41 -4.62
CA GLY A 31 7.94 8.59 -5.46
C GLY A 31 6.49 8.53 -5.01
N TYR A 32 6.09 9.25 -3.97
CA TYR A 32 4.68 9.33 -3.56
C TYR A 32 3.92 10.27 -4.50
N GLU A 33 3.18 9.71 -5.45
CA GLU A 33 2.49 10.46 -6.49
C GLU A 33 1.00 10.68 -6.22
N TYR A 34 0.37 9.81 -5.44
CA TYR A 34 -1.08 9.82 -5.21
C TYR A 34 -1.43 10.41 -3.85
N LEU A 35 -2.44 11.27 -3.83
CA LEU A 35 -3.12 11.71 -2.60
C LEU A 35 -4.57 11.25 -2.66
N ASN A 36 -4.93 10.31 -1.80
CA ASN A 36 -6.24 9.66 -1.82
C ASN A 36 -7.07 10.12 -0.60
N ILE A 37 -8.29 10.61 -0.85
CA ILE A 37 -9.31 10.73 0.19
C ILE A 37 -10.09 9.41 0.29
N ASP A 38 -10.35 9.00 1.52
CA ASP A 38 -11.12 7.79 1.81
C ASP A 38 -12.61 8.12 2.04
N ASP A 39 -13.37 7.29 2.73
CA ASP A 39 -14.80 7.43 2.97
C ASP A 39 -15.21 8.79 3.58
N CYS A 40 -16.49 9.12 3.55
CA CYS A 40 -17.11 10.30 4.14
C CYS A 40 -16.95 11.64 3.36
N TRP A 41 -16.53 11.61 2.11
CA TRP A 41 -16.57 12.80 1.26
C TRP A 41 -17.97 13.03 0.63
N GLN A 42 -18.78 11.97 0.52
CA GLN A 42 -20.13 11.96 -0.05
C GLN A 42 -21.22 11.95 1.03
N VAL A 43 -22.39 12.51 0.73
CA VAL A 43 -23.49 12.62 1.70
C VAL A 43 -24.83 12.06 1.22
N GLY A 44 -25.05 11.91 -0.09
CA GLY A 44 -26.34 11.49 -0.65
C GLY A 44 -26.28 11.32 -2.14
N ARG A 45 -27.45 11.17 -2.74
CA ARG A 45 -27.68 11.28 -4.20
C ARG A 45 -28.84 12.22 -4.46
N ASP A 46 -28.78 12.92 -5.58
CA ASP A 46 -29.90 13.73 -6.03
C ASP A 46 -31.01 12.86 -6.70
N ASN A 47 -32.06 13.51 -7.17
CA ASN A 47 -33.21 12.83 -7.81
C ASN A 47 -32.83 12.13 -9.14
N GLU A 48 -31.71 12.48 -9.75
CA GLU A 48 -31.17 11.89 -10.98
C GLU A 48 -30.13 10.80 -10.66
N GLY A 49 -29.86 10.56 -9.38
CA GLY A 49 -28.92 9.55 -8.91
C GLY A 49 -27.46 10.03 -8.86
N ASN A 50 -27.18 11.30 -9.11
CA ASN A 50 -25.83 11.83 -9.04
C ASN A 50 -25.34 11.86 -7.59
N ILE A 51 -24.08 11.48 -7.38
CA ILE A 51 -23.49 11.49 -6.05
C ILE A 51 -23.27 12.92 -5.56
N LEU A 52 -23.68 13.21 -4.33
CA LEU A 52 -23.58 14.53 -3.70
C LEU A 52 -22.36 14.58 -2.77
N VAL A 53 -21.58 15.63 -2.95
CA VAL A 53 -20.40 15.94 -2.13
C VAL A 53 -20.83 16.56 -0.79
N ASP A 54 -20.10 16.33 0.27
CA ASP A 54 -20.22 17.05 1.53
C ASP A 54 -19.72 18.49 1.37
N GLU A 55 -20.61 19.41 1.01
CA GLU A 55 -20.26 20.82 0.77
C GLU A 55 -19.75 21.53 2.01
N LYS A 56 -20.06 21.05 3.21
CA LYS A 56 -19.53 21.61 4.46
C LYS A 56 -18.02 21.34 4.57
N ASN A 57 -17.58 20.14 4.23
CA ASN A 57 -16.20 19.73 4.33
C ASN A 57 -15.41 19.98 3.05
N PHE A 58 -16.08 19.99 1.89
CA PHE A 58 -15.49 20.22 0.56
C PHE A 58 -16.24 21.32 -0.19
N PRO A 59 -16.18 22.57 0.28
CA PRO A 59 -16.99 23.67 -0.24
C PRO A 59 -16.71 24.05 -1.69
N SER A 60 -15.51 23.79 -2.20
CA SER A 60 -15.15 24.03 -3.60
C SER A 60 -15.50 22.85 -4.52
N GLY A 61 -15.96 21.74 -3.95
CA GLY A 61 -16.24 20.49 -4.65
C GLY A 61 -15.00 19.66 -4.97
N ILE A 62 -15.24 18.39 -5.30
CA ILE A 62 -14.17 17.40 -5.54
C ILE A 62 -13.32 17.74 -6.77
N LYS A 63 -13.94 18.27 -7.84
CA LYS A 63 -13.20 18.67 -9.04
C LYS A 63 -12.14 19.74 -8.73
N ALA A 64 -12.51 20.78 -7.99
CA ALA A 64 -11.57 21.85 -7.63
C ALA A 64 -10.45 21.36 -6.71
N LEU A 65 -10.73 20.38 -5.85
CA LEU A 65 -9.71 19.72 -5.04
C LEU A 65 -8.75 18.87 -5.91
N ALA A 66 -9.27 18.10 -6.86
CA ALA A 66 -8.47 17.34 -7.82
C ALA A 66 -7.56 18.26 -8.65
N ASP A 67 -8.12 19.35 -9.20
CA ASP A 67 -7.36 20.34 -9.98
C ASP A 67 -6.22 20.96 -9.14
N TYR A 68 -6.48 21.24 -7.84
CA TYR A 68 -5.45 21.73 -6.95
C TYR A 68 -4.31 20.71 -6.74
N ILE A 69 -4.66 19.44 -6.48
CA ILE A 69 -3.68 18.37 -6.29
C ILE A 69 -2.87 18.15 -7.57
N HIS A 70 -3.52 18.19 -8.74
CA HIS A 70 -2.83 18.13 -10.03
C HIS A 70 -1.89 19.32 -10.25
N SER A 71 -2.25 20.52 -9.78
CA SER A 71 -1.36 21.71 -9.87
C SER A 71 -0.05 21.53 -9.10
N LYS A 72 -0.02 20.62 -8.10
CA LYS A 72 1.20 20.24 -7.36
C LYS A 72 1.98 19.12 -8.07
N GLY A 73 1.48 18.65 -9.22
CA GLY A 73 2.04 17.50 -9.95
C GLY A 73 1.85 16.18 -9.22
N LEU A 74 0.80 16.08 -8.40
CA LEU A 74 0.32 14.88 -7.75
C LEU A 74 -0.92 14.36 -8.48
N LYS A 75 -1.30 13.12 -8.20
CA LYS A 75 -2.51 12.46 -8.69
C LYS A 75 -3.54 12.37 -7.56
N PHE A 76 -4.81 12.44 -7.91
CA PHE A 76 -5.90 12.44 -6.94
C PHE A 76 -6.67 11.13 -6.94
N GLY A 77 -6.86 10.55 -5.73
CA GLY A 77 -7.65 9.36 -5.54
C GLY A 77 -8.89 9.60 -4.67
N ILE A 78 -9.90 8.77 -4.89
CA ILE A 78 -11.19 8.83 -4.21
C ILE A 78 -11.60 7.42 -3.74
N TYR A 79 -12.61 7.35 -2.88
CA TYR A 79 -13.16 6.12 -2.34
C TYR A 79 -14.63 5.96 -2.71
N SER A 80 -15.05 4.72 -2.95
CA SER A 80 -16.44 4.29 -3.00
C SER A 80 -16.59 2.83 -2.56
N CYS A 81 -17.77 2.26 -2.72
CA CYS A 81 -18.06 0.90 -2.29
C CYS A 81 -18.93 0.17 -3.33
N ALA A 82 -18.73 -1.13 -3.47
CA ALA A 82 -19.51 -1.99 -4.37
C ALA A 82 -20.94 -2.24 -3.86
N GLY A 83 -21.17 -2.04 -2.56
CA GLY A 83 -22.48 -2.18 -1.94
C GLY A 83 -23.39 -0.97 -2.13
N THR A 84 -24.54 -1.04 -1.49
CA THR A 84 -25.52 0.08 -1.47
C THR A 84 -25.04 1.24 -0.61
N LEU A 85 -24.27 0.92 0.45
CA LEU A 85 -23.65 1.90 1.33
C LEU A 85 -22.15 1.62 1.46
N THR A 86 -21.39 2.66 1.81
CA THR A 86 -19.98 2.54 2.22
C THR A 86 -19.88 2.00 3.65
N CYS A 87 -18.66 1.69 4.10
CA CYS A 87 -18.43 1.18 5.46
C CYS A 87 -18.83 2.19 6.54
N ALA A 88 -18.77 3.50 6.25
CA ALA A 88 -19.27 4.57 7.12
C ALA A 88 -20.76 4.92 6.88
N GLY A 89 -21.51 4.10 6.12
CA GLY A 89 -22.94 4.32 5.85
C GLY A 89 -23.24 5.46 4.87
N ARG A 90 -22.28 5.84 4.05
CA ARG A 90 -22.47 6.81 2.96
C ARG A 90 -22.98 6.11 1.70
N PRO A 91 -23.48 6.81 0.68
CA PRO A 91 -23.92 6.17 -0.57
C PRO A 91 -22.78 5.38 -1.23
N GLY A 92 -23.02 4.10 -1.49
CA GLY A 92 -22.18 3.26 -2.33
C GLY A 92 -22.56 3.39 -3.82
N SER A 93 -21.84 2.67 -4.68
CA SER A 93 -22.02 2.78 -6.14
C SER A 93 -22.92 1.69 -6.74
N ARG A 94 -23.48 0.78 -5.94
CA ARG A 94 -24.33 -0.30 -6.46
C ARG A 94 -25.53 0.26 -7.23
N GLY A 95 -25.64 -0.13 -8.50
CA GLY A 95 -26.66 0.38 -9.44
C GLY A 95 -26.29 1.69 -10.12
N TYR A 96 -25.21 2.36 -9.72
CA TYR A 96 -24.76 3.66 -10.23
C TYR A 96 -23.34 3.62 -10.82
N GLN A 97 -22.73 2.44 -10.98
CA GLN A 97 -21.31 2.28 -11.32
C GLN A 97 -20.91 3.12 -12.55
N PHE A 98 -21.69 3.07 -13.63
CA PHE A 98 -21.39 3.81 -14.85
C PHE A 98 -21.59 5.32 -14.71
N GLN A 99 -22.57 5.74 -13.91
CA GLN A 99 -22.82 7.15 -13.61
C GLN A 99 -21.70 7.71 -12.74
N ASP A 100 -21.35 7.02 -11.64
CA ASP A 100 -20.28 7.41 -10.74
C ASP A 100 -18.93 7.45 -11.47
N ALA A 101 -18.62 6.44 -12.30
CA ALA A 101 -17.38 6.40 -13.06
C ALA A 101 -17.22 7.59 -14.02
N ARG A 102 -18.31 8.03 -14.68
CA ARG A 102 -18.30 9.27 -15.50
C ARG A 102 -18.03 10.50 -14.64
N THR A 103 -18.72 10.61 -13.51
CA THR A 103 -18.53 11.72 -12.57
C THR A 103 -17.09 11.77 -12.04
N TYR A 104 -16.50 10.62 -11.68
CA TYR A 104 -15.10 10.56 -11.25
C TYR A 104 -14.14 10.97 -12.37
N ALA A 105 -14.39 10.55 -13.60
CA ALA A 105 -13.59 10.96 -14.76
C ALA A 105 -13.68 12.46 -15.03
N GLU A 106 -14.88 13.06 -14.96
CA GLU A 106 -15.13 14.50 -15.11
C GLU A 106 -14.44 15.31 -14.00
N TRP A 107 -14.37 14.78 -12.77
CA TRP A 107 -13.65 15.40 -11.67
C TRP A 107 -12.13 15.26 -11.77
N GLY A 108 -11.63 14.44 -12.69
CA GLY A 108 -10.19 14.24 -12.85
C GLY A 108 -9.60 13.23 -11.85
N VAL A 109 -10.39 12.28 -11.35
CA VAL A 109 -9.91 11.22 -10.45
C VAL A 109 -8.93 10.31 -11.19
N ASP A 110 -7.81 9.94 -10.51
CA ASP A 110 -6.75 9.07 -11.04
C ASP A 110 -6.71 7.70 -10.35
N TYR A 111 -7.38 7.56 -9.21
CA TYR A 111 -7.37 6.34 -8.39
C TYR A 111 -8.72 6.16 -7.71
N LEU A 112 -9.27 4.96 -7.74
CA LEU A 112 -10.48 4.59 -7.01
C LEU A 112 -10.19 3.41 -6.08
N LYS A 113 -10.30 3.63 -4.75
CA LYS A 113 -10.46 2.54 -3.77
C LYS A 113 -11.92 2.14 -3.74
N TYR A 114 -12.21 0.86 -3.94
CA TYR A 114 -13.57 0.35 -4.05
C TYR A 114 -13.80 -0.78 -3.06
N ASP A 115 -14.55 -0.47 -2.01
CA ASP A 115 -14.76 -1.31 -0.84
C ASP A 115 -15.92 -2.32 -1.00
N TRP A 116 -16.19 -3.12 0.03
CA TRP A 116 -17.11 -4.25 -0.03
C TRP A 116 -18.22 -4.25 1.04
N CYS A 117 -18.38 -3.17 1.80
CA CYS A 117 -19.44 -3.06 2.81
C CYS A 117 -20.84 -3.07 2.17
N PHE A 118 -21.83 -3.57 2.90
CA PHE A 118 -23.25 -3.62 2.45
C PHE A 118 -23.42 -4.23 1.04
N ASP A 119 -22.71 -5.33 0.80
CA ASP A 119 -22.67 -6.04 -0.49
C ASP A 119 -23.98 -6.78 -0.79
N GLU A 120 -24.78 -7.11 0.25
CA GLU A 120 -26.08 -7.81 0.14
C GLU A 120 -25.99 -9.11 -0.68
N GLY A 121 -24.88 -9.84 -0.51
CA GLY A 121 -24.67 -11.14 -1.14
C GLY A 121 -24.36 -11.11 -2.63
N GLN A 122 -23.84 -9.99 -3.14
CA GLN A 122 -23.34 -9.92 -4.51
C GLN A 122 -22.18 -10.90 -4.75
N ASN A 123 -22.02 -11.35 -6.00
CA ASN A 123 -20.80 -12.02 -6.40
C ASN A 123 -19.66 -10.97 -6.53
N PRO A 124 -18.56 -11.09 -5.76
CA PRO A 124 -17.49 -10.08 -5.76
C PRO A 124 -16.87 -9.89 -7.14
N GLN A 125 -16.51 -10.95 -7.83
CA GLN A 125 -15.90 -10.85 -9.17
C GLN A 125 -16.81 -10.10 -10.17
N ALA A 126 -18.11 -10.35 -10.15
CA ALA A 126 -19.06 -9.69 -11.02
C ALA A 126 -19.22 -8.20 -10.66
N ALA A 127 -19.33 -7.87 -9.37
CA ALA A 127 -19.47 -6.50 -8.90
C ALA A 127 -18.23 -5.64 -9.23
N TYR A 128 -17.04 -6.14 -8.94
CA TYR A 128 -15.78 -5.45 -9.28
C TYR A 128 -15.58 -5.34 -10.80
N LYS A 129 -15.95 -6.39 -11.57
CA LYS A 129 -15.90 -6.31 -13.02
C LYS A 129 -16.83 -5.22 -13.58
N THR A 130 -18.03 -5.07 -13.02
CA THR A 130 -18.97 -4.01 -13.45
C THR A 130 -18.36 -2.63 -13.25
N MET A 131 -17.76 -2.33 -12.10
CA MET A 131 -17.06 -1.06 -11.88
C MET A 131 -15.84 -0.91 -12.79
N SER A 132 -15.05 -1.97 -12.97
CA SER A 132 -13.91 -1.95 -13.91
C SER A 132 -14.34 -1.58 -15.34
N ASP A 133 -15.45 -2.16 -15.82
CA ASP A 133 -16.00 -1.85 -17.15
C ASP A 133 -16.53 -0.40 -17.20
N ALA A 134 -17.16 0.07 -16.13
CA ALA A 134 -17.62 1.45 -16.02
C ALA A 134 -16.45 2.46 -16.05
N LEU A 135 -15.39 2.19 -15.31
CA LEU A 135 -14.17 3.02 -15.32
C LEU A 135 -13.54 3.06 -16.71
N LYS A 136 -13.41 1.91 -17.39
CA LYS A 136 -12.90 1.86 -18.78
C LYS A 136 -13.79 2.64 -19.74
N ALA A 137 -15.11 2.55 -19.60
CA ALA A 137 -16.08 3.26 -20.43
C ALA A 137 -16.07 4.78 -20.20
N SER A 138 -15.61 5.25 -19.05
CA SER A 138 -15.47 6.69 -18.75
C SER A 138 -14.40 7.37 -19.61
N GLY A 139 -13.47 6.61 -20.21
CA GLY A 139 -12.41 7.12 -21.08
C GLY A 139 -11.21 7.71 -20.34
N ARG A 140 -11.25 7.82 -18.99
CA ARG A 140 -10.13 8.27 -18.18
C ARG A 140 -9.36 7.07 -17.59
N PRO A 141 -8.01 7.05 -17.63
CA PRO A 141 -7.21 6.03 -16.95
C PRO A 141 -7.29 6.25 -15.43
N ILE A 142 -8.00 5.36 -14.75
CA ILE A 142 -8.16 5.38 -13.28
C ILE A 142 -7.57 4.09 -12.73
N VAL A 143 -6.63 4.19 -11.78
CA VAL A 143 -6.12 3.03 -11.04
C VAL A 143 -7.25 2.48 -10.18
N PHE A 144 -7.56 1.20 -10.35
CA PHE A 144 -8.65 0.55 -9.65
C PHE A 144 -8.14 -0.38 -8.55
N SER A 145 -8.43 -0.05 -7.30
CA SER A 145 -8.05 -0.77 -6.10
C SER A 145 -9.24 -1.54 -5.55
N ILE A 146 -9.14 -2.85 -5.58
CA ILE A 146 -10.15 -3.78 -5.08
C ILE A 146 -9.96 -3.98 -3.57
N CYS A 147 -11.00 -3.74 -2.77
CA CYS A 147 -10.93 -3.81 -1.33
C CYS A 147 -12.06 -4.69 -0.76
N GLU A 148 -11.94 -6.02 -0.92
CA GLU A 148 -12.86 -7.01 -0.30
C GLU A 148 -12.15 -7.86 0.78
N TRP A 149 -11.06 -7.30 1.33
CA TRP A 149 -10.30 -7.83 2.48
C TRP A 149 -9.73 -9.23 2.29
N GLY A 150 -9.59 -9.71 1.05
CA GLY A 150 -9.07 -11.05 0.74
C GLY A 150 -10.10 -12.18 0.91
N ASN A 151 -11.35 -11.87 1.22
CA ASN A 151 -12.39 -12.85 1.56
C ASN A 151 -12.69 -13.83 0.43
N SER A 152 -12.70 -13.37 -0.82
CA SER A 152 -12.92 -14.22 -2.00
C SER A 152 -11.63 -14.57 -2.75
N GLN A 153 -10.46 -14.36 -2.13
CA GLN A 153 -9.15 -14.60 -2.73
C GLN A 153 -8.97 -13.82 -4.05
N PRO A 154 -9.05 -12.49 -4.05
CA PRO A 154 -9.06 -11.65 -5.26
C PRO A 154 -7.80 -11.85 -6.11
N TRP A 155 -6.68 -12.24 -5.52
CA TRP A 155 -5.47 -12.61 -6.26
C TRP A 155 -5.67 -13.71 -7.30
N THR A 156 -6.71 -14.54 -7.17
CA THR A 156 -6.99 -15.63 -8.12
C THR A 156 -7.82 -15.18 -9.33
N TRP A 157 -8.55 -14.08 -9.25
CA TRP A 157 -9.50 -13.66 -10.28
C TRP A 157 -9.40 -12.17 -10.70
N ALA A 158 -8.80 -11.31 -9.88
CA ALA A 158 -8.85 -9.85 -10.11
C ALA A 158 -7.87 -9.33 -11.17
N LYS A 159 -6.93 -10.16 -11.64
CA LYS A 159 -6.02 -9.78 -12.74
C LYS A 159 -6.81 -9.38 -13.98
N GLY A 160 -6.58 -8.16 -14.49
CA GLY A 160 -7.30 -7.57 -15.62
C GLY A 160 -8.65 -6.92 -15.25
N ILE A 161 -9.10 -7.07 -13.99
CA ILE A 161 -10.25 -6.35 -13.41
C ILE A 161 -9.74 -5.14 -12.65
N GLY A 162 -8.85 -5.33 -11.66
CA GLY A 162 -8.21 -4.26 -10.91
C GLY A 162 -6.71 -4.24 -11.11
N HIS A 163 -6.06 -3.19 -10.60
CA HIS A 163 -4.62 -3.00 -10.67
C HIS A 163 -3.93 -3.43 -9.36
N LEU A 164 -4.67 -3.43 -8.26
CA LEU A 164 -4.25 -3.93 -6.96
C LEU A 164 -5.47 -4.46 -6.21
N TRP A 165 -5.24 -5.32 -5.24
CA TRP A 165 -6.30 -5.93 -4.43
C TRP A 165 -5.84 -6.20 -3.02
N ARG A 166 -6.69 -5.87 -2.06
CA ARG A 166 -6.48 -6.15 -0.65
C ARG A 166 -6.40 -7.65 -0.42
N THR A 167 -5.42 -8.06 0.35
CA THR A 167 -5.13 -9.47 0.64
C THR A 167 -5.61 -9.90 2.03
N THR A 168 -5.93 -8.93 2.88
CA THR A 168 -6.27 -9.15 4.30
C THR A 168 -7.35 -8.17 4.75
N GLY A 169 -7.94 -8.42 5.93
CA GLY A 169 -8.65 -7.40 6.70
C GLY A 169 -7.78 -6.15 6.92
N ASP A 170 -8.40 -5.07 7.41
CA ASP A 170 -7.71 -3.78 7.55
C ASP A 170 -6.54 -3.86 8.53
N ILE A 171 -5.48 -3.13 8.20
CA ILE A 171 -4.34 -2.97 9.11
C ILE A 171 -4.73 -2.15 10.32
N ILE A 172 -4.42 -2.66 11.51
CA ILE A 172 -4.56 -1.91 12.76
C ILE A 172 -3.21 -1.29 13.15
N ASN A 173 -3.27 -0.25 13.99
CA ASN A 173 -2.06 0.38 14.52
C ASN A 173 -1.46 -0.48 15.64
N ALA A 174 -0.92 -1.64 15.26
CA ALA A 174 -0.25 -2.59 16.13
C ALA A 174 0.76 -3.42 15.33
N PHE A 175 1.89 -3.78 15.93
CA PHE A 175 2.88 -4.64 15.27
C PHE A 175 2.38 -6.08 15.18
N LYS A 176 1.80 -6.61 16.25
CA LYS A 176 1.21 -7.97 16.33
C LYS A 176 -0.24 -7.92 16.81
N GLY A 177 -1.02 -8.90 16.42
CA GLY A 177 -2.36 -9.17 16.93
C GLY A 177 -3.47 -9.00 15.90
N ILE A 178 -4.62 -9.57 16.26
CA ILE A 178 -5.87 -9.47 15.51
C ILE A 178 -6.92 -8.92 16.46
N ASN A 179 -7.62 -7.87 16.07
CA ASN A 179 -8.68 -7.32 16.90
C ASN A 179 -10.03 -8.03 16.68
N TYR A 180 -11.06 -7.66 17.46
CA TYR A 180 -12.36 -8.34 17.50
C TYR A 180 -13.16 -8.32 16.18
N TRP A 181 -12.88 -7.37 15.28
CA TRP A 181 -13.54 -7.26 13.97
C TRP A 181 -12.67 -7.78 12.81
N GLY A 182 -11.53 -8.43 13.10
CA GLY A 182 -10.69 -9.07 12.09
C GLY A 182 -9.59 -8.19 11.49
N GLY A 183 -9.40 -6.98 12.02
CA GLY A 183 -8.25 -6.14 11.66
C GLY A 183 -6.95 -6.77 12.15
N CYS A 184 -5.89 -6.65 11.34
CA CYS A 184 -4.64 -7.36 11.50
C CYS A 184 -3.48 -6.43 11.82
N GLY A 185 -2.58 -6.83 12.71
CA GLY A 185 -1.26 -6.20 12.90
C GLY A 185 -0.33 -6.46 11.72
N VAL A 186 0.79 -5.76 11.73
CA VAL A 186 1.81 -5.83 10.67
C VAL A 186 2.27 -7.28 10.42
N VAL A 187 2.56 -8.00 11.49
CA VAL A 187 3.09 -9.38 11.43
C VAL A 187 2.11 -10.36 10.82
N GLU A 188 0.83 -10.29 11.21
CA GLU A 188 -0.23 -11.14 10.67
C GLU A 188 -0.47 -10.89 9.17
N ILE A 189 -0.36 -9.63 8.76
CA ILE A 189 -0.46 -9.27 7.35
C ILE A 189 0.72 -9.84 6.55
N ILE A 190 1.95 -9.74 7.07
CA ILE A 190 3.13 -10.33 6.46
C ILE A 190 2.96 -11.83 6.27
N ASP A 191 2.48 -12.54 7.31
CA ASP A 191 2.25 -13.99 7.23
C ASP A 191 1.21 -14.37 6.16
N LYS A 192 0.11 -13.63 6.07
CA LYS A 192 -0.93 -13.86 5.05
C LYS A 192 -0.44 -13.58 3.62
N ASN A 193 0.55 -12.70 3.45
CA ASN A 193 1.09 -12.35 2.14
C ASN A 193 2.30 -13.21 1.71
N ALA A 194 2.89 -14.00 2.60
CA ALA A 194 4.14 -14.73 2.34
C ALA A 194 4.07 -15.63 1.09
N ASP A 195 2.95 -16.31 0.86
CA ASP A 195 2.75 -17.25 -0.24
C ASP A 195 2.04 -16.64 -1.48
N LEU A 196 1.74 -15.34 -1.43
CA LEU A 196 0.99 -14.67 -2.51
C LEU A 196 1.90 -14.10 -3.63
N HIS A 197 3.22 -14.24 -3.52
CA HIS A 197 4.19 -13.69 -4.47
C HIS A 197 3.94 -14.09 -5.93
N LYS A 198 3.39 -15.26 -6.18
CA LYS A 198 3.10 -15.77 -7.53
C LYS A 198 1.93 -15.06 -8.24
N TYR A 199 1.14 -14.29 -7.51
CA TYR A 199 -0.03 -13.61 -8.04
C TYR A 199 0.21 -12.14 -8.36
N ALA A 200 1.26 -11.53 -7.80
CA ALA A 200 1.62 -10.13 -8.04
C ALA A 200 2.61 -9.98 -9.21
N GLY A 201 2.54 -8.85 -9.86
CA GLY A 201 3.46 -8.47 -10.94
C GLY A 201 3.09 -7.12 -11.54
N PRO A 202 3.83 -6.66 -12.57
CA PRO A 202 3.57 -5.37 -13.19
C PRO A 202 2.11 -5.19 -13.62
N GLY A 203 1.48 -4.11 -13.10
CA GLY A 203 0.08 -3.78 -13.37
C GLY A 203 -0.96 -4.55 -12.57
N HIS A 204 -0.55 -5.41 -11.63
CA HIS A 204 -1.45 -6.18 -10.77
C HIS A 204 -0.74 -6.57 -9.46
N TRP A 205 -1.12 -5.96 -8.35
CA TRP A 205 -0.38 -5.99 -7.10
C TRP A 205 -1.18 -6.55 -5.94
N ASN A 206 -0.54 -7.38 -5.10
CA ASN A 206 -1.04 -7.67 -3.77
C ASN A 206 -0.96 -6.40 -2.91
N ASP A 207 -2.06 -6.05 -2.27
CA ASP A 207 -2.16 -4.89 -1.40
C ASP A 207 -2.35 -5.35 0.06
N PRO A 208 -1.30 -5.29 0.88
CA PRO A 208 -1.38 -5.64 2.30
C PRO A 208 -1.97 -4.52 3.17
N ASP A 209 -2.55 -3.50 2.55
CA ASP A 209 -3.05 -2.27 3.16
C ASP A 209 -1.98 -1.16 3.35
N MET A 210 -2.44 -0.01 3.83
CA MET A 210 -1.65 1.19 4.04
C MET A 210 -0.54 1.02 5.07
N LEU A 211 0.39 1.98 5.09
CA LEU A 211 1.43 2.07 6.09
C LEU A 211 0.89 2.70 7.39
N GLN A 212 1.18 2.06 8.53
CA GLN A 212 0.95 2.61 9.88
C GLN A 212 2.18 3.37 10.41
N VAL A 213 3.20 3.52 9.59
CA VAL A 213 4.45 4.23 9.93
C VAL A 213 4.14 5.65 10.39
N GLY A 214 4.55 5.98 11.60
CA GLY A 214 4.34 7.32 12.19
C GLY A 214 2.98 7.56 12.83
N ASN A 215 2.13 6.54 13.00
CA ASN A 215 0.86 6.65 13.71
C ASN A 215 0.96 6.51 15.25
N GLY A 216 2.19 6.44 15.78
CA GLY A 216 2.49 6.67 17.19
C GLY A 216 2.39 5.48 18.13
N VAL A 217 1.96 4.28 17.68
CA VAL A 217 1.95 3.06 18.51
C VAL A 217 3.19 2.21 18.27
N LEU A 218 3.59 2.08 17.00
CA LEU A 218 4.77 1.30 16.64
C LEU A 218 6.05 2.02 17.12
N THR A 219 6.99 1.26 17.67
CA THR A 219 8.36 1.74 17.93
C THR A 219 9.05 2.11 16.61
N MET A 220 10.17 2.82 16.67
CA MET A 220 10.90 3.20 15.44
C MET A 220 11.44 1.97 14.70
N GLU A 221 11.86 0.92 15.40
CA GLU A 221 12.32 -0.33 14.78
C GLU A 221 11.14 -1.10 14.15
N GLU A 222 9.98 -1.12 14.79
CA GLU A 222 8.76 -1.70 14.18
C GLU A 222 8.28 -0.91 12.96
N ASN A 223 8.35 0.43 12.99
CA ASN A 223 8.08 1.28 11.82
C ASN A 223 9.04 0.98 10.67
N ARG A 224 10.34 0.82 10.96
CA ARG A 224 11.37 0.46 9.98
C ARG A 224 11.15 -0.93 9.42
N SER A 225 10.82 -1.90 10.27
CA SER A 225 10.48 -3.28 9.90
C SER A 225 9.24 -3.32 9.02
N HIS A 226 8.18 -2.61 9.40
CA HIS A 226 6.94 -2.48 8.61
C HIS A 226 7.22 -1.93 7.20
N PHE A 227 7.93 -0.81 7.11
CA PHE A 227 8.28 -0.21 5.82
C PHE A 227 9.15 -1.12 4.96
N THR A 228 10.17 -1.77 5.56
CA THR A 228 11.04 -2.72 4.87
C THR A 228 10.24 -3.87 4.29
N MET A 229 9.34 -4.45 5.07
CA MET A 229 8.53 -5.59 4.62
C MET A 229 7.55 -5.20 3.51
N TRP A 230 6.91 -4.02 3.55
CA TRP A 230 6.10 -3.53 2.43
C TRP A 230 6.95 -3.34 1.17
N CYS A 231 8.18 -2.89 1.30
CA CYS A 231 9.10 -2.81 0.16
C CYS A 231 9.51 -4.19 -0.38
N MET A 232 9.76 -5.15 0.49
CA MET A 232 10.03 -6.53 0.07
C MET A 232 8.81 -7.16 -0.62
N LEU A 233 7.60 -6.90 -0.11
CA LEU A 233 6.35 -7.40 -0.69
C LEU A 233 5.96 -6.73 -2.02
N ALA A 234 6.70 -5.73 -2.51
CA ALA A 234 6.30 -4.89 -3.65
C ALA A 234 4.90 -4.29 -3.47
N ALA A 235 4.55 -3.99 -2.23
CA ALA A 235 3.25 -3.46 -1.84
C ALA A 235 3.07 -2.01 -2.31
N PRO A 236 1.84 -1.55 -2.57
CA PRO A 236 1.55 -0.14 -2.67
C PRO A 236 2.00 0.60 -1.41
N LEU A 237 2.83 1.63 -1.54
CA LEU A 237 3.29 2.43 -0.40
C LEU A 237 2.33 3.62 -0.20
N LEU A 238 1.28 3.42 0.57
CA LEU A 238 0.29 4.44 0.93
C LEU A 238 0.50 4.87 2.38
N ALA A 239 1.07 6.04 2.61
CA ALA A 239 1.21 6.60 3.95
C ALA A 239 -0.17 6.87 4.57
N GLY A 240 -0.40 6.36 5.79
CA GLY A 240 -1.66 6.48 6.52
C GLY A 240 -1.56 7.41 7.74
N ASN A 241 -0.45 8.11 7.93
CA ASN A 241 -0.20 9.03 9.03
C ASN A 241 -0.54 10.49 8.70
N ASP A 242 -0.65 11.33 9.73
CA ASP A 242 -0.75 12.79 9.57
C ASP A 242 0.61 13.40 9.27
N ILE A 243 0.93 13.57 7.99
CA ILE A 243 2.23 14.11 7.56
C ILE A 243 2.46 15.57 7.99
N ARG A 244 1.43 16.29 8.46
CA ARG A 244 1.54 17.64 9.03
C ARG A 244 2.22 17.63 10.40
N LYS A 245 2.24 16.47 11.07
CA LYS A 245 2.82 16.26 12.40
C LYS A 245 4.00 15.28 12.40
N MET A 246 4.41 14.86 11.22
CA MET A 246 5.46 13.87 11.05
C MET A 246 6.82 14.41 11.51
N ASP A 247 7.52 13.65 12.33
CA ASP A 247 8.89 13.97 12.73
C ASP A 247 9.91 13.60 11.64
N LYS A 248 11.16 14.02 11.86
CA LYS A 248 12.25 13.79 10.90
C LYS A 248 12.61 12.32 10.74
N GLU A 249 12.49 11.52 11.79
CA GLU A 249 12.85 10.11 11.77
C GLU A 249 11.82 9.31 10.98
N THR A 250 10.53 9.55 11.21
CA THR A 250 9.43 9.01 10.40
C THR A 250 9.54 9.41 8.93
N LEU A 251 9.84 10.68 8.66
CA LEU A 251 10.09 11.15 7.29
C LEU A 251 11.27 10.41 6.66
N GLY A 252 12.36 10.21 7.41
CA GLY A 252 13.54 9.48 6.95
C GLY A 252 13.22 8.02 6.60
N ILE A 253 12.33 7.35 7.34
CA ILE A 253 11.84 6.00 6.99
C ILE A 253 11.05 6.05 5.68
N LEU A 254 10.03 6.89 5.61
CA LEU A 254 9.11 6.97 4.46
C LEU A 254 9.79 7.46 3.16
N THR A 255 10.92 8.15 3.26
CA THR A 255 11.64 8.70 2.10
C THR A 255 13.01 8.06 1.84
N ASN A 256 13.31 6.90 2.46
CA ASN A 256 14.54 6.17 2.17
C ASN A 256 14.52 5.64 0.72
N LYS A 257 15.18 6.36 -0.16
CA LYS A 257 15.19 6.08 -1.61
C LYS A 257 15.78 4.72 -1.97
N GLU A 258 16.74 4.22 -1.19
CA GLU A 258 17.36 2.92 -1.46
C GLU A 258 16.39 1.77 -1.13
N VAL A 259 15.67 1.87 -0.02
CA VAL A 259 14.64 0.88 0.34
C VAL A 259 13.42 0.98 -0.60
N ILE A 260 13.01 2.21 -0.98
CA ILE A 260 11.96 2.43 -1.98
C ILE A 260 12.37 1.84 -3.34
N ALA A 261 13.63 1.93 -3.74
CA ALA A 261 14.10 1.33 -4.99
C ALA A 261 13.91 -0.20 -5.03
N VAL A 262 14.01 -0.87 -3.89
CA VAL A 262 13.64 -2.30 -3.78
C VAL A 262 12.16 -2.52 -4.05
N ASN A 263 11.28 -1.66 -3.51
CA ASN A 263 9.84 -1.71 -3.76
C ASN A 263 9.52 -1.48 -5.25
N GLN A 264 10.13 -0.44 -5.84
CA GLN A 264 9.84 0.07 -7.18
C GLN A 264 10.66 -0.63 -8.29
N ASP A 265 11.32 -1.75 -7.98
CA ASP A 265 12.07 -2.48 -8.99
C ASP A 265 11.18 -2.93 -10.16
N LYS A 266 11.66 -2.67 -11.38
CA LYS A 266 10.88 -2.85 -12.63
C LYS A 266 10.47 -4.29 -12.95
N LEU A 267 11.07 -5.32 -12.31
CA LEU A 267 10.56 -6.70 -12.41
C LEU A 267 9.18 -6.83 -11.77
N GLY A 268 8.85 -5.96 -10.79
CA GLY A 268 7.59 -6.02 -10.06
C GLY A 268 7.36 -7.33 -9.31
N LYS A 269 8.42 -8.07 -9.00
CA LYS A 269 8.31 -9.31 -8.24
C LYS A 269 8.15 -9.03 -6.76
N GLN A 270 7.19 -9.65 -6.13
CA GLN A 270 7.09 -9.69 -4.68
C GLN A 270 8.19 -10.61 -4.13
N GLY A 271 8.85 -10.19 -3.04
CA GLY A 271 9.77 -11.04 -2.30
C GLY A 271 9.04 -12.16 -1.57
N GLY A 272 9.76 -13.21 -1.25
CA GLY A 272 9.23 -14.34 -0.53
C GLY A 272 10.05 -14.71 0.68
N ARG A 273 9.42 -15.43 1.59
CA ARG A 273 10.05 -15.97 2.79
C ARG A 273 10.89 -17.16 2.42
N TYR A 274 12.22 -17.00 2.52
CA TYR A 274 13.18 -18.08 2.31
C TYR A 274 13.27 -19.00 3.53
N MET A 275 13.31 -18.42 4.74
CA MET A 275 13.45 -19.15 6.00
C MET A 275 12.58 -18.54 7.09
N LYS A 276 12.01 -19.38 7.93
CA LYS A 276 11.42 -19.02 9.22
C LYS A 276 11.80 -20.05 10.25
N VAL A 277 12.46 -19.59 11.32
CA VAL A 277 12.82 -20.42 12.48
C VAL A 277 12.44 -19.64 13.75
N GLY A 278 11.39 -20.09 14.40
CA GLY A 278 10.79 -19.34 15.52
C GLY A 278 10.31 -17.95 15.06
N GLU A 279 10.82 -16.92 15.71
CA GLU A 279 10.51 -15.52 15.41
C GLU A 279 11.48 -14.88 14.40
N HIS A 280 12.44 -15.63 13.88
CA HIS A 280 13.46 -15.15 12.95
C HIS A 280 13.13 -15.55 11.51
N GLU A 281 13.19 -14.60 10.59
CA GLU A 281 12.88 -14.84 9.19
C GLU A 281 13.95 -14.24 8.27
N ILE A 282 14.21 -14.94 7.14
CA ILE A 282 14.99 -14.40 6.02
C ILE A 282 14.06 -14.30 4.81
N TRP A 283 13.99 -13.11 4.23
CA TRP A 283 13.23 -12.84 3.03
C TRP A 283 14.16 -12.48 1.88
N VAL A 284 13.78 -12.88 0.67
CA VAL A 284 14.58 -12.64 -0.54
C VAL A 284 13.68 -12.10 -1.64
N LYS A 285 14.14 -11.08 -2.34
CA LYS A 285 13.48 -10.50 -3.51
C LYS A 285 14.46 -10.38 -4.66
N GLN A 286 14.10 -10.92 -5.80
CA GLN A 286 14.85 -10.76 -7.04
C GLN A 286 14.66 -9.34 -7.60
N LEU A 287 15.74 -8.73 -8.04
CA LEU A 287 15.77 -7.41 -8.67
C LEU A 287 16.18 -7.49 -10.14
N SER A 288 15.82 -6.44 -10.89
CA SER A 288 15.93 -6.42 -12.36
C SER A 288 17.35 -6.48 -12.91
N ASN A 289 18.34 -6.10 -12.11
CA ASN A 289 19.75 -6.03 -12.55
C ASN A 289 20.52 -7.35 -12.34
N GLY A 290 19.82 -8.43 -11.98
CA GLY A 290 20.45 -9.67 -11.50
C GLY A 290 20.97 -9.55 -10.08
N GLU A 291 20.51 -8.55 -9.34
CA GLU A 291 20.72 -8.33 -7.93
C GLU A 291 19.60 -8.95 -7.11
N ALA A 292 19.76 -9.01 -5.80
CA ALA A 292 18.70 -9.41 -4.86
C ALA A 292 18.71 -8.53 -3.63
N ALA A 293 17.53 -8.25 -3.09
CA ALA A 293 17.37 -7.75 -1.75
C ALA A 293 17.21 -8.93 -0.78
N VAL A 294 17.94 -8.90 0.33
CA VAL A 294 17.83 -9.85 1.43
C VAL A 294 17.41 -9.08 2.67
N CYS A 295 16.37 -9.54 3.36
CA CYS A 295 15.89 -8.93 4.60
C CYS A 295 15.96 -9.99 5.71
N PHE A 296 16.68 -9.66 6.78
CA PHE A 296 16.62 -10.35 8.06
C PHE A 296 15.53 -9.69 8.88
N PHE A 297 14.50 -10.42 9.23
CA PHE A 297 13.33 -9.91 9.94
C PHE A 297 13.20 -10.62 11.28
N ASN A 298 13.36 -9.84 12.35
CA ASN A 298 13.19 -10.29 13.73
C ASN A 298 11.79 -9.92 14.21
N ARG A 299 11.05 -10.89 14.69
CA ARG A 299 9.70 -10.73 15.26
C ARG A 299 9.71 -10.82 16.78
N ASP A 300 10.88 -11.09 17.39
CA ASP A 300 11.06 -11.18 18.83
C ASP A 300 11.30 -9.78 19.43
N GLU A 301 11.13 -9.68 20.75
CA GLU A 301 11.53 -8.51 21.54
C GLU A 301 13.04 -8.52 21.86
N GLN A 302 13.71 -9.65 21.68
CA GLN A 302 15.15 -9.79 21.90
C GLN A 302 15.91 -9.65 20.58
N PRO A 303 17.04 -8.92 20.57
CA PRO A 303 17.85 -8.78 19.37
C PRO A 303 18.32 -10.13 18.82
N TRP A 304 18.24 -10.27 17.52
CA TRP A 304 18.76 -11.45 16.80
C TRP A 304 20.16 -11.18 16.24
N ASN A 305 21.17 -11.87 16.79
CA ASN A 305 22.53 -11.83 16.26
C ASN A 305 22.68 -12.80 15.10
N VAL A 306 22.83 -12.29 13.90
CA VAL A 306 23.03 -13.08 12.67
C VAL A 306 24.50 -13.10 12.30
N GLU A 307 25.06 -14.29 12.12
CA GLU A 307 26.37 -14.50 11.54
C GLU A 307 26.21 -15.35 10.28
N THR A 308 26.60 -14.84 9.12
CA THR A 308 26.43 -15.53 7.84
C THR A 308 27.52 -15.21 6.83
N VAL A 309 27.69 -16.11 5.87
CA VAL A 309 28.43 -15.90 4.61
C VAL A 309 27.43 -16.14 3.49
N LEU A 310 26.86 -15.09 2.93
CA LEU A 310 25.75 -15.18 1.97
C LEU A 310 26.05 -16.08 0.77
N GLN A 311 27.32 -16.17 0.35
CA GLN A 311 27.74 -17.07 -0.74
C GLN A 311 27.49 -18.56 -0.42
N LYS A 312 27.44 -18.94 0.85
CA LYS A 312 27.17 -20.32 1.28
C LYS A 312 25.69 -20.62 1.41
N GLU A 313 24.85 -19.59 1.43
CA GLU A 313 23.41 -19.74 1.55
C GLU A 313 22.79 -20.09 0.19
N ASN A 314 22.06 -21.18 0.16
CA ASN A 314 21.27 -21.55 -1.01
C ASN A 314 19.94 -20.78 -1.02
N LEU A 315 19.98 -19.48 -1.30
CA LEU A 315 18.79 -18.63 -1.37
C LEU A 315 17.98 -18.91 -2.63
N SER A 316 17.35 -20.08 -2.68
CA SER A 316 16.67 -20.61 -3.85
C SER A 316 15.39 -19.86 -4.24
N PHE A 317 14.92 -18.91 -3.45
CA PHE A 317 13.69 -18.15 -3.71
C PHE A 317 13.83 -17.13 -4.85
N ALA A 318 15.05 -16.62 -5.08
CA ALA A 318 15.38 -15.75 -6.20
C ALA A 318 16.28 -16.53 -7.17
N ASP A 319 16.16 -16.27 -8.49
CA ASP A 319 17.07 -16.83 -9.49
C ASP A 319 18.51 -16.28 -9.34
N VAL A 320 18.87 -15.83 -8.14
CA VAL A 320 20.17 -15.29 -7.79
C VAL A 320 20.97 -16.39 -7.12
N ARG A 321 22.08 -16.75 -7.74
CA ARG A 321 22.93 -17.83 -7.28
C ARG A 321 24.19 -17.25 -6.64
N PHE A 322 24.10 -16.94 -5.35
CA PHE A 322 25.23 -16.36 -4.61
C PHE A 322 26.49 -17.24 -4.60
N TRP A 323 26.33 -18.55 -4.78
CA TRP A 323 27.46 -19.49 -4.87
C TRP A 323 28.19 -19.44 -6.22
N GLU A 324 27.58 -18.96 -7.28
CA GLU A 324 28.18 -18.88 -8.62
C GLU A 324 28.95 -17.58 -8.85
N LYS A 325 28.51 -16.49 -8.21
CA LYS A 325 29.04 -15.15 -8.43
C LYS A 325 29.14 -14.38 -7.13
N GLU A 326 30.21 -13.62 -6.99
CA GLU A 326 30.37 -12.66 -5.90
C GLU A 326 29.57 -11.40 -6.16
N TYR A 327 28.86 -10.94 -5.15
CA TYR A 327 28.11 -9.69 -5.18
C TYR A 327 28.64 -8.76 -4.11
N LYS A 328 28.65 -7.44 -4.38
CA LYS A 328 28.82 -6.42 -3.36
C LYS A 328 27.57 -6.38 -2.47
N VAL A 329 27.76 -6.14 -1.20
CA VAL A 329 26.67 -6.04 -0.22
C VAL A 329 26.59 -4.62 0.32
N ARG A 330 25.38 -4.07 0.31
CA ARG A 330 25.07 -2.73 0.78
C ARG A 330 23.97 -2.75 1.82
N ASP A 331 24.22 -2.12 2.95
CA ASP A 331 23.20 -1.85 3.99
C ASP A 331 22.40 -0.62 3.55
N LEU A 332 21.12 -0.83 3.20
CA LEU A 332 20.25 0.22 2.64
C LEU A 332 19.73 1.19 3.72
N TRP A 333 19.77 0.80 5.00
CA TRP A 333 19.40 1.68 6.09
C TRP A 333 20.57 2.54 6.56
N LYS A 334 21.79 2.02 6.52
CA LYS A 334 23.01 2.75 6.84
C LYS A 334 23.62 3.48 5.64
N HIS A 335 23.06 3.26 4.44
CA HIS A 335 23.57 3.82 3.16
C HIS A 335 25.05 3.51 2.94
N LYS A 336 25.50 2.29 3.30
CA LYS A 336 26.93 1.93 3.35
C LYS A 336 27.18 0.58 2.70
N ASP A 337 28.24 0.51 1.89
CA ASP A 337 28.79 -0.77 1.42
C ASP A 337 29.48 -1.48 2.60
N ILE A 338 29.14 -2.74 2.79
CA ILE A 338 29.58 -3.52 3.98
C ILE A 338 30.39 -4.75 3.61
N GLY A 339 30.82 -4.89 2.35
CA GLY A 339 31.67 -5.98 1.87
C GLY A 339 31.08 -6.73 0.69
N SER A 340 31.31 -8.02 0.63
CA SER A 340 30.82 -8.89 -0.43
C SER A 340 30.15 -10.14 0.12
N THR A 341 29.46 -10.88 -0.74
CA THR A 341 28.79 -12.13 -0.34
C THR A 341 29.77 -13.23 0.12
N LYS A 342 31.08 -13.09 -0.14
CA LYS A 342 32.13 -13.99 0.36
C LYS A 342 32.54 -13.70 1.78
N ASP A 343 32.31 -12.48 2.23
CA ASP A 343 32.77 -12.05 3.55
C ASP A 343 31.87 -12.65 4.65
N LYS A 344 32.48 -12.90 5.81
CA LYS A 344 31.74 -13.21 7.04
C LYS A 344 31.09 -11.92 7.50
N MET A 345 29.78 -11.92 7.57
CA MET A 345 29.00 -10.78 8.02
C MET A 345 28.35 -11.04 9.37
N GLN A 346 28.25 -10.00 10.17
CA GLN A 346 27.55 -9.99 11.44
C GLN A 346 26.55 -8.86 11.47
N PHE A 347 25.31 -9.18 11.85
CA PHE A 347 24.24 -8.22 11.99
C PHE A 347 23.56 -8.40 13.35
N ASP A 348 23.32 -7.28 14.02
CA ASP A 348 22.42 -7.21 15.17
C ASP A 348 21.09 -6.68 14.67
N ILE A 349 20.09 -7.56 14.59
CA ILE A 349 18.74 -7.22 14.14
C ILE A 349 17.90 -6.94 15.39
N PRO A 350 17.46 -5.69 15.58
CA PRO A 350 16.69 -5.30 16.75
C PRO A 350 15.32 -5.96 16.83
#